data_e9daaa55b8a52b5d1a722a11aeecec7c
#
_entry.id   e9daaa55b8a52b5d1a722a11aeecec7c
#
_cell.length_a   1.000
_cell.length_b   1.000
_cell.length_c   1.000
_cell.angle_alpha   90.00
_cell.angle_beta   90.00
_cell.angle_gamma   90.00
#
_symmetry.space_group_name_H-M   'P 1'
#
loop_
_entity.id
_entity.type
_entity.pdbx_description
1 polymer ?
#
loop_
_entity_poly.entity_id
_entity_poly.type
_entity_poly.pdbx_seq_one_letter_code
_entity_poly.pdbx_strand_id
1 'polypeptide(L)'
;MKAIREKVELPEGHSFRVLRWSKSLRDVECILGPGRTQPVQGEGDHWHFHKEVELTLFTGGEGTRFVGDAIGTFAAGDLVLLGERLPHHWHTSAASSGLSIQWHFPESHPVWAFPENLELRELFKRAERGLHLRGRT
;
A
#
# COMPACT_ATOMS: atom_id res chain seq x y z
N MET A 1 -14.49 -12.05 10.01
CA MET A 1 -14.64 -12.00 8.54
C MET A 1 -13.33 -12.41 7.90
N LYS A 2 -13.39 -13.23 6.88
CA LYS A 2 -12.19 -13.74 6.20
C LYS A 2 -11.68 -12.70 5.18
N ALA A 3 -10.38 -12.40 5.22
CA ALA A 3 -9.78 -11.48 4.26
C ALA A 3 -9.75 -12.10 2.86
N ILE A 4 -10.01 -11.26 1.86
CA ILE A 4 -9.98 -11.66 0.45
C ILE A 4 -8.57 -11.45 -0.09
N ARG A 5 -8.05 -12.45 -0.78
CA ARG A 5 -6.74 -12.32 -1.44
C ARG A 5 -6.89 -11.49 -2.72
N GLU A 6 -6.13 -10.42 -2.79
CA GLU A 6 -6.00 -9.64 -4.01
C GLU A 6 -4.80 -10.13 -4.81
N LYS A 7 -5.00 -10.39 -6.09
CA LYS A 7 -3.91 -10.68 -7.01
C LYS A 7 -3.49 -9.37 -7.66
N VAL A 8 -2.34 -8.85 -7.23
CA VAL A 8 -1.79 -7.62 -7.78
C VAL A 8 -1.14 -7.92 -9.12
N GLU A 9 -1.52 -7.17 -10.15
CA GLU A 9 -0.91 -7.26 -11.47
C GLU A 9 0.01 -6.06 -11.69
N LEU A 10 1.30 -6.32 -11.91
CA LEU A 10 2.26 -5.29 -12.21
C LEU A 10 2.21 -4.94 -13.69
N PRO A 11 2.43 -3.66 -14.06
CA PRO A 11 2.57 -3.31 -15.47
C PRO A 11 3.73 -4.09 -16.11
N GLU A 12 3.59 -4.41 -17.39
CA GLU A 12 4.61 -5.14 -18.12
C GLU A 12 5.97 -4.45 -18.01
N GLY A 13 7.00 -5.21 -17.65
CA GLY A 13 8.37 -4.70 -17.51
C GLY A 13 8.64 -3.92 -16.22
N HIS A 14 7.67 -3.85 -15.30
CA HIS A 14 7.82 -3.12 -14.04
C HIS A 14 7.97 -4.08 -12.87
N SER A 15 8.82 -3.71 -11.91
CA SER A 15 8.99 -4.44 -10.65
C SER A 15 8.11 -3.93 -9.53
N PHE A 16 7.31 -2.90 -9.78
CA PHE A 16 6.40 -2.27 -8.83
C PHE A 16 5.25 -1.61 -9.59
N ARG A 17 4.21 -1.21 -8.86
CA ARG A 17 3.18 -0.34 -9.42
C ARG A 17 2.89 0.82 -8.49
N VAL A 18 2.47 1.95 -9.07
CA VAL A 18 2.03 3.13 -8.34
C VAL A 18 0.56 3.33 -8.63
N LEU A 19 -0.23 3.39 -7.58
CA LEU A 19 -1.67 3.63 -7.66
C LEU A 19 -1.99 5.03 -7.15
N ARG A 20 -2.97 5.67 -7.78
CA ARG A 20 -3.48 6.97 -7.35
C ARG A 20 -5.00 6.96 -7.36
N TRP A 21 -5.61 7.52 -6.33
CA TRP A 21 -7.05 7.75 -6.31
C TRP A 21 -7.33 9.19 -5.87
N SER A 22 -8.43 9.76 -6.36
CA SER A 22 -8.77 11.17 -6.11
C SER A 22 -10.11 11.35 -5.42
N LYS A 23 -10.94 10.31 -5.32
CA LYS A 23 -12.25 10.35 -4.66
C LYS A 23 -12.56 9.05 -3.94
N SER A 24 -12.42 7.93 -4.62
CA SER A 24 -12.82 6.63 -4.10
C SER A 24 -11.69 5.62 -4.23
N LEU A 25 -11.53 4.79 -3.21
CA LEU A 25 -10.58 3.68 -3.22
C LEU A 25 -10.98 2.58 -4.21
N ARG A 26 -12.15 2.68 -4.86
CA ARG A 26 -12.57 1.76 -5.91
C ARG A 26 -12.13 2.22 -7.29
N ASP A 27 -12.06 3.53 -7.49
CA ASP A 27 -11.70 4.15 -8.76
C ASP A 27 -10.25 4.60 -8.71
N VAL A 28 -9.36 3.68 -9.05
CA VAL A 28 -7.93 3.84 -8.91
C VAL A 28 -7.28 3.85 -10.29
N GLU A 29 -6.25 4.64 -10.44
CA GLU A 29 -5.40 4.66 -11.64
C GLU A 29 -4.02 4.10 -11.30
N CYS A 30 -3.51 3.22 -12.17
CA CYS A 30 -2.11 2.82 -12.13
C CYS A 30 -1.31 3.79 -13.00
N ILE A 31 -0.27 4.40 -12.43
CA ILE A 31 0.58 5.33 -13.15
C ILE A 31 1.66 4.55 -13.89
N LEU A 32 1.65 4.63 -15.21
CA LEU A 32 2.58 3.91 -16.09
C LEU A 32 3.79 4.75 -16.50
N GLY A 33 3.68 6.06 -16.43
CA GLY A 33 4.72 7.00 -16.83
C GLY A 33 4.13 8.40 -16.95
N PRO A 34 4.93 9.40 -17.39
CA PRO A 34 4.43 10.76 -17.56
C PRO A 34 3.21 10.82 -18.50
N GLY A 35 2.09 11.31 -17.97
CA GLY A 35 0.86 11.42 -18.74
C GLY A 35 0.21 10.11 -19.14
N ARG A 36 0.66 8.97 -18.59
CA ARG A 36 0.13 7.65 -18.94
C ARG A 36 -0.41 6.97 -17.70
N THR A 37 -1.70 6.70 -17.70
CA THR A 37 -2.38 6.00 -16.61
C THR A 37 -3.27 4.90 -17.18
N GLN A 38 -3.60 3.93 -16.33
CA GLN A 38 -4.48 2.84 -16.64
C GLN A 38 -5.45 2.66 -15.49
N PRO A 39 -6.77 2.61 -15.73
CA PRO A 39 -7.73 2.34 -14.68
C PRO A 39 -7.53 0.94 -14.09
N VAL A 40 -7.65 0.86 -12.77
CA VAL A 40 -7.56 -0.40 -12.03
C VAL A 40 -8.68 -0.40 -11.00
N GLN A 41 -9.33 -1.53 -10.80
CA GLN A 41 -10.29 -1.66 -9.71
C GLN A 41 -9.54 -1.70 -8.38
N GLY A 42 -9.87 -0.77 -7.48
CA GLY A 42 -9.26 -0.72 -6.16
C GLY A 42 -9.92 -1.67 -5.18
N GLU A 43 -9.11 -2.24 -4.30
CA GLU A 43 -9.56 -3.15 -3.26
C GLU A 43 -9.37 -2.59 -1.84
N GLY A 44 -8.88 -1.35 -1.73
CA GLY A 44 -8.52 -0.76 -0.45
C GLY A 44 -9.67 -0.57 0.53
N ASP A 45 -10.92 -0.55 0.06
CA ASP A 45 -12.12 -0.44 0.89
C ASP A 45 -12.69 -1.81 1.31
N HIS A 46 -11.98 -2.90 1.04
CA HIS A 46 -12.34 -4.25 1.48
C HIS A 46 -11.29 -4.81 2.42
N TRP A 47 -11.69 -5.68 3.31
CA TRP A 47 -10.76 -6.46 4.14
C TRP A 47 -10.06 -7.46 3.22
N HIS A 48 -8.79 -7.16 2.87
CA HIS A 48 -8.03 -7.89 1.86
C HIS A 48 -6.56 -7.99 2.24
N PHE A 49 -5.85 -8.85 1.53
CA PHE A 49 -4.40 -8.96 1.64
C PHE A 49 -3.79 -9.28 0.27
N HIS A 50 -2.53 -8.97 0.11
CA HIS A 50 -1.72 -9.31 -1.06
C HIS A 50 -0.28 -9.59 -0.63
N LYS A 51 0.46 -10.28 -1.49
CA LYS A 51 1.85 -10.64 -1.17
C LYS A 51 2.80 -9.45 -1.15
N GLU A 52 2.43 -8.37 -1.82
CA GLU A 52 3.27 -7.19 -1.97
C GLU A 52 3.37 -6.38 -0.67
N VAL A 53 4.54 -5.76 -0.47
CA VAL A 53 4.69 -4.67 0.50
C VAL A 53 3.99 -3.44 -0.09
N GLU A 54 3.35 -2.67 0.76
CA GLU A 54 2.63 -1.48 0.33
C GLU A 54 3.01 -0.26 1.17
N LEU A 55 3.32 0.84 0.49
CA LEU A 55 3.50 2.13 1.13
C LEU A 55 2.37 3.05 0.63
N THR A 56 1.51 3.48 1.55
CA THR A 56 0.32 4.27 1.22
C THR A 56 0.37 5.62 1.93
N LEU A 57 0.19 6.67 1.13
CA LEU A 57 0.09 8.06 1.59
C LEU A 57 -1.31 8.58 1.32
N PHE A 58 -1.98 9.08 2.37
CA PHE A 58 -3.25 9.78 2.22
C PHE A 58 -2.97 11.26 2.00
N THR A 59 -3.48 11.82 0.91
CA THR A 59 -3.35 13.24 0.59
C THR A 59 -4.60 14.04 0.90
N GLY A 60 -5.73 13.37 1.11
CA GLY A 60 -6.99 14.01 1.46
C GLY A 60 -7.96 13.03 2.09
N GLY A 61 -8.89 13.57 2.86
CA GLY A 61 -9.90 12.76 3.53
C GLY A 61 -9.45 12.26 4.90
N GLU A 62 -10.37 11.56 5.54
CA GLU A 62 -10.14 10.93 6.84
C GLU A 62 -11.03 9.71 6.99
N GLY A 63 -10.69 8.83 7.89
CA GLY A 63 -11.46 7.61 8.11
C GLY A 63 -10.85 6.71 9.15
N THR A 64 -11.23 5.44 9.08
CA THR A 64 -10.75 4.39 9.98
C THR A 64 -9.88 3.41 9.21
N ARG A 65 -8.73 3.07 9.78
CA ARG A 65 -7.85 2.04 9.23
C ARG A 65 -7.96 0.77 10.05
N PHE A 66 -8.03 -0.34 9.35
CA PHE A 66 -7.96 -1.68 9.93
C PHE A 66 -6.70 -2.32 9.35
N VAL A 67 -5.71 -2.57 10.17
CA VAL A 67 -4.42 -3.11 9.74
C VAL A 67 -4.05 -4.26 10.68
N GLY A 68 -4.10 -5.48 10.16
CA GLY A 68 -3.92 -6.65 11.00
C GLY A 68 -4.92 -6.66 12.15
N ASP A 69 -4.44 -6.70 13.39
CA ASP A 69 -5.27 -6.66 14.60
C ASP A 69 -5.39 -5.24 15.19
N ALA A 70 -4.91 -4.22 14.48
CA ALA A 70 -4.96 -2.83 14.94
C ALA A 70 -6.06 -2.04 14.24
N ILE A 71 -6.74 -1.20 15.00
CA ILE A 71 -7.75 -0.27 14.50
C ILE A 71 -7.32 1.14 14.91
N GLY A 72 -7.34 2.04 13.95
CA GLY A 72 -6.98 3.43 14.20
C GLY A 72 -7.67 4.37 13.23
N THR A 73 -7.35 5.64 13.31
CA THR A 73 -7.84 6.64 12.36
C THR A 73 -6.76 6.97 11.35
N PHE A 74 -7.17 7.49 10.20
CA PHE A 74 -6.25 8.08 9.24
C PHE A 74 -6.75 9.44 8.81
N ALA A 75 -5.84 10.30 8.40
CA ALA A 75 -6.12 11.62 7.89
C ALA A 75 -5.11 12.01 6.82
N ALA A 76 -5.33 13.13 6.15
CA ALA A 76 -4.39 13.64 5.16
C ALA A 76 -2.99 13.83 5.78
N GLY A 77 -1.96 13.39 5.07
CA GLY A 77 -0.58 13.39 5.54
C GLY A 77 -0.13 12.08 6.17
N ASP A 78 -1.04 11.14 6.45
CA ASP A 78 -0.66 9.85 7.02
C ASP A 78 0.05 8.97 5.98
N LEU A 79 1.14 8.38 6.41
CA LEU A 79 1.95 7.45 5.63
C LEU A 79 2.04 6.14 6.38
N VAL A 80 1.64 5.05 5.73
CA VAL A 80 1.57 3.72 6.34
C VAL A 80 2.34 2.73 5.48
N LEU A 81 3.20 1.94 6.12
CA LEU A 81 3.93 0.84 5.48
C LEU A 81 3.32 -0.48 5.94
N LEU A 82 2.85 -1.26 4.99
CA LEU A 82 2.22 -2.56 5.20
C LEU A 82 3.15 -3.64 4.64
N GLY A 83 3.49 -4.60 5.49
CA GLY A 83 4.32 -5.73 5.06
C GLY A 83 3.57 -6.74 4.21
N GLU A 84 4.29 -7.76 3.79
CA GLU A 84 3.74 -8.82 2.95
C GLU A 84 2.58 -9.54 3.63
N ARG A 85 1.51 -9.77 2.88
CA ARG A 85 0.34 -10.56 3.28
C ARG A 85 -0.41 -10.04 4.50
N LEU A 86 -0.16 -8.80 4.90
CA LEU A 86 -0.85 -8.19 6.04
C LEU A 86 -2.26 -7.78 5.62
N PRO A 87 -3.32 -8.36 6.23
CA PRO A 87 -4.69 -7.93 5.92
C PRO A 87 -4.92 -6.49 6.33
N HIS A 88 -5.59 -5.73 5.48
CA HIS A 88 -5.86 -4.33 5.75
C HIS A 88 -7.11 -3.85 5.02
N HIS A 89 -7.62 -2.72 5.49
CA HIS A 89 -8.86 -2.13 4.99
C HIS A 89 -8.92 -0.68 5.41
N TRP A 90 -9.26 0.19 4.47
CA TRP A 90 -9.46 1.61 4.71
C TRP A 90 -10.96 1.91 4.60
N HIS A 91 -11.54 2.45 5.67
CA HIS A 91 -12.96 2.81 5.67
C HIS A 91 -13.10 4.32 5.73
N THR A 92 -13.86 4.87 4.79
CA THR A 92 -14.19 6.30 4.75
C THR A 92 -15.66 6.46 4.36
N SER A 93 -16.35 7.42 4.97
CA SER A 93 -17.72 7.77 4.64
C SER A 93 -17.81 8.90 3.61
N ALA A 94 -16.68 9.47 3.23
CA ALA A 94 -16.58 10.58 2.29
C ALA A 94 -15.45 10.36 1.31
N ALA A 95 -15.22 11.30 0.40
CA ALA A 95 -14.15 11.21 -0.55
C ALA A 95 -12.78 11.23 0.14
N SER A 96 -11.83 10.46 -0.42
CA SER A 96 -10.45 10.49 0.00
C SER A 96 -9.55 10.53 -1.23
N SER A 97 -8.28 10.83 -1.02
CA SER A 97 -7.28 10.83 -2.08
C SER A 97 -5.95 10.33 -1.55
N GLY A 98 -5.14 9.79 -2.43
CA GLY A 98 -3.83 9.28 -2.02
C GLY A 98 -3.06 8.57 -3.12
N LEU A 99 -1.94 8.03 -2.69
CA LEU A 99 -1.01 7.27 -3.52
C LEU A 99 -0.61 6.00 -2.77
N SER A 100 -0.46 4.90 -3.52
CA SER A 100 0.12 3.66 -2.99
C SER A 100 1.20 3.16 -3.92
N ILE A 101 2.29 2.66 -3.34
CA ILE A 101 3.32 1.95 -4.08
C ILE A 101 3.31 0.51 -3.59
N GLN A 102 3.30 -0.45 -4.50
CA GLN A 102 3.29 -1.88 -4.18
C GLN A 102 4.41 -2.59 -4.91
N TRP A 103 5.15 -3.43 -4.18
CA TRP A 103 6.27 -4.21 -4.74
C TRP A 103 6.47 -5.49 -3.95
N HIS A 104 7.16 -6.45 -4.57
CA HIS A 104 7.50 -7.70 -3.90
C HIS A 104 8.89 -8.16 -4.34
N PHE A 105 9.79 -8.31 -3.37
CA PHE A 105 11.11 -8.87 -3.60
C PHE A 105 11.26 -10.13 -2.75
N PRO A 106 11.20 -11.33 -3.35
CA PRO A 106 11.39 -12.57 -2.60
C PRO A 106 12.80 -12.63 -2.00
N GLU A 107 12.98 -13.49 -1.00
CA GLU A 107 14.27 -13.61 -0.30
C GLU A 107 15.45 -13.89 -1.23
N SER A 108 15.21 -14.60 -2.33
CA SER A 108 16.22 -14.93 -3.32
C SER A 108 16.50 -13.79 -4.31
N HIS A 109 15.79 -12.66 -4.21
CA HIS A 109 15.96 -11.56 -5.16
C HIS A 109 17.33 -10.91 -5.02
N PRO A 110 18.03 -10.62 -6.17
CA PRO A 110 19.36 -10.01 -6.13
C PRO A 110 19.47 -8.68 -5.38
N VAL A 111 18.37 -7.96 -5.20
CA VAL A 111 18.36 -6.70 -4.45
C VAL A 111 18.90 -6.89 -3.03
N TRP A 112 18.72 -8.08 -2.43
CA TRP A 112 19.16 -8.38 -1.07
C TRP A 112 20.65 -8.73 -0.98
N ALA A 113 21.35 -8.86 -2.13
CA ALA A 113 22.79 -9.06 -2.14
C ALA A 113 23.58 -7.80 -1.80
N PHE A 114 22.95 -6.62 -1.88
CA PHE A 114 23.57 -5.36 -1.50
C PHE A 114 23.48 -5.18 0.02
N PRO A 115 24.63 -5.04 0.73
CA PRO A 115 24.61 -4.89 2.19
C PRO A 115 23.75 -3.73 2.67
N GLU A 116 23.69 -2.65 1.90
CA GLU A 116 22.89 -1.45 2.24
C GLU A 116 21.40 -1.75 2.32
N ASN A 117 20.94 -2.80 1.65
CA ASN A 117 19.52 -3.15 1.62
C ASN A 117 19.09 -4.03 2.80
N LEU A 118 20.02 -4.43 3.67
CA LEU A 118 19.67 -5.22 4.85
C LEU A 118 18.78 -4.44 5.83
N GLU A 119 19.01 -3.15 5.96
CA GLU A 119 18.17 -2.30 6.81
C GLU A 119 16.76 -2.19 6.28
N LEU A 120 16.60 -2.11 4.95
CA LEU A 120 15.28 -2.11 4.33
C LEU A 120 14.56 -3.44 4.57
N ARG A 121 15.30 -4.54 4.48
CA ARG A 121 14.74 -5.87 4.73
C ARG A 121 14.19 -5.98 6.14
N GLU A 122 14.93 -5.47 7.13
CA GLU A 122 14.48 -5.43 8.52
C GLU A 122 13.24 -4.54 8.69
N LEU A 123 13.22 -3.39 8.02
CA LEU A 123 12.07 -2.50 8.03
C LEU A 123 10.82 -3.20 7.47
N PHE A 124 10.96 -3.92 6.36
CA PHE A 124 9.82 -4.64 5.76
C PHE A 124 9.30 -5.75 6.66
N LYS A 125 10.18 -6.43 7.40
CA LYS A 125 9.77 -7.42 8.40
C LYS A 125 8.97 -6.79 9.54
N ARG A 126 9.43 -5.64 10.05
CA ARG A 126 8.70 -4.91 11.07
C ARG A 126 7.34 -4.46 10.57
N ALA A 127 7.22 -4.17 9.28
CA ALA A 127 5.97 -3.77 8.65
C ALA A 127 4.96 -4.90 8.51
N GLU A 128 5.31 -6.15 8.80
CA GLU A 128 4.37 -7.27 8.82
C GLU A 128 3.23 -7.09 9.82
N ARG A 129 3.37 -6.15 10.75
CA ARG A 129 2.32 -5.73 11.68
C ARG A 129 1.74 -4.35 11.34
N GLY A 130 2.24 -3.74 10.27
CA GLY A 130 1.88 -2.38 9.88
C GLY A 130 2.68 -1.34 10.66
N LEU A 131 3.17 -0.34 9.95
CA LEU A 131 3.90 0.78 10.54
C LEU A 131 3.26 2.09 10.10
N HIS A 132 2.86 2.90 11.09
CA HIS A 132 2.44 4.27 10.85
C HIS A 132 3.66 5.15 10.96
N LEU A 133 4.10 5.72 9.83
CA LEU A 133 5.29 6.53 9.76
C LEU A 133 4.94 7.98 10.10
N ARG A 134 5.55 8.50 11.16
CA ARG A 134 5.33 9.87 11.62
C ARG A 134 6.59 10.68 11.42
N GLY A 135 6.44 11.84 10.77
CA GLY A 135 7.52 12.78 10.64
C GLY A 135 7.48 13.85 11.73
N ARG A 136 8.53 14.64 11.79
CA ARG A 136 8.51 15.88 12.57
C ARG A 136 7.73 16.93 11.77
N THR A 137 6.84 17.60 12.44
CA THR A 137 6.18 18.78 11.90
C THR A 137 6.92 20.02 12.35
#